data_a558dd7b428f37de7669503aa099487b
#
_entry.id   a558dd7b428f37de7669503aa099487b
#
_cell.length_a   1.000
_cell.length_b   1.000
_cell.length_c   1.000
_cell.angle_alpha   90.00
_cell.angle_beta   90.00
_cell.angle_gamma   90.00
#
_symmetry.space_group_name_H-M   'P 1'
#
loop_
_entity.id
_entity.type
_entity.pdbx_description
1 polymer ?
#
loop_
_entity_poly.entity_id
_entity_poly.type
_entity_poly.pdbx_seq_one_letter_code
_entity_poly.pdbx_strand_id
1 'polypeptide(L)'
;EEYVKGKKILEVTMQNQEEAYQEIAKEDNHTILVPFTGDVNFSESEVVDRLIEIYDEVEIIPGISSTQVAASRAKVPTDKSKVITMHISTSIEEKKLELQKALIDGLSVILVPRPWPKVPEKHFMQSEIAKYLKQNGFDTSKMKVHVYESITTENETSFEGTVEQLEGKEFSDLSVMVFNQATLESYINFE
;
A
#
# COMPACT_ATOMS: atom_id res chain seq x y z
N GLU A 1 25.70 2.43 -1.38
CA GLU A 1 26.93 3.06 -0.81
C GLU A 1 27.52 4.13 -1.72
N GLU A 2 27.56 3.96 -3.05
CA GLU A 2 28.18 4.92 -3.99
C GLU A 2 27.49 6.30 -3.98
N TYR A 3 26.17 6.34 -3.91
CA TYR A 3 25.38 7.59 -3.94
C TYR A 3 25.49 8.44 -2.67
N VAL A 4 25.91 7.86 -1.56
CA VAL A 4 26.02 8.54 -0.25
C VAL A 4 27.45 8.80 0.19
N LYS A 5 28.43 8.53 -0.71
CA LYS A 5 29.85 8.74 -0.41
C LYS A 5 30.14 10.21 -0.10
N GLY A 6 30.72 10.46 1.08
CA GLY A 6 31.05 11.79 1.57
C GLY A 6 29.87 12.62 2.07
N LYS A 7 28.70 11.98 2.26
CA LYS A 7 27.52 12.59 2.88
C LYS A 7 27.42 12.17 4.34
N LYS A 8 26.87 13.06 5.19
CA LYS A 8 26.45 12.70 6.54
C LYS A 8 25.19 11.84 6.41
N ILE A 9 25.21 10.65 7.00
CA ILE A 9 24.09 9.71 7.01
C ILE A 9 23.57 9.65 8.42
N LEU A 10 22.24 9.81 8.58
CA LEU A 10 21.54 9.62 9.83
C LEU A 10 20.55 8.48 9.66
N GLU A 11 20.61 7.52 10.58
CA GLU A 11 19.65 6.44 10.61
C GLU A 11 18.36 6.91 11.30
N VAL A 12 17.27 6.87 10.56
CA VAL A 12 15.94 7.26 11.05
C VAL A 12 15.08 6.00 11.20
N THR A 13 14.50 5.84 12.38
CA THR A 13 13.58 4.76 12.73
C THR A 13 12.23 5.35 13.12
N MET A 14 11.18 4.53 13.17
CA MET A 14 9.86 4.98 13.67
C MET A 14 9.89 5.54 15.09
N GLN A 15 10.94 5.24 15.88
CA GLN A 15 11.04 5.68 17.27
C GLN A 15 11.77 7.00 17.43
N ASN A 16 12.73 7.34 16.55
CA ASN A 16 13.55 8.54 16.64
C ASN A 16 13.28 9.57 15.52
N GLN A 17 12.38 9.28 14.59
CA GLN A 17 12.19 10.10 13.38
C GLN A 17 11.88 11.56 13.70
N GLU A 18 11.02 11.83 14.68
CA GLU A 18 10.62 13.19 15.05
C GLU A 18 11.81 14.00 15.55
N GLU A 19 12.58 13.43 16.50
CA GLU A 19 13.76 14.08 17.07
C GLU A 19 14.84 14.27 16.00
N ALA A 20 15.06 13.26 15.15
CA ALA A 20 16.04 13.31 14.08
C ALA A 20 15.72 14.42 13.07
N TYR A 21 14.48 14.54 12.61
CA TYR A 21 14.09 15.58 11.67
C TYR A 21 14.21 16.99 12.26
N GLN A 22 13.79 17.17 13.51
CA GLN A 22 13.91 18.46 14.21
C GLN A 22 15.37 18.83 14.53
N GLU A 23 16.23 17.86 14.81
CA GLU A 23 17.65 18.12 15.05
C GLU A 23 18.35 18.55 13.77
N ILE A 24 18.10 17.86 12.65
CA ILE A 24 18.67 18.19 11.36
C ILE A 24 18.21 19.57 10.88
N ALA A 25 16.96 19.94 11.12
CA ALA A 25 16.38 21.24 10.73
C ALA A 25 17.06 22.43 11.43
N LYS A 26 17.76 22.22 12.54
CA LYS A 26 18.53 23.26 13.24
C LYS A 26 19.88 23.54 12.56
N GLU A 27 20.34 22.67 11.67
CA GLU A 27 21.57 22.87 10.90
C GLU A 27 21.28 23.82 9.74
N ASP A 28 21.87 25.03 9.72
CA ASP A 28 21.66 26.03 8.67
C ASP A 28 22.20 25.61 7.30
N ASN A 29 21.48 25.95 6.21
CA ASN A 29 21.91 25.84 4.81
C ASN A 29 22.25 24.43 4.30
N HIS A 30 21.53 23.41 4.67
CA HIS A 30 21.73 22.05 4.18
C HIS A 30 20.57 21.57 3.31
N THR A 31 20.90 20.92 2.19
CA THR A 31 19.93 20.11 1.45
C THR A 31 19.91 18.71 2.04
N ILE A 32 18.74 18.27 2.45
CA ILE A 32 18.51 16.98 3.09
C ILE A 32 17.74 16.10 2.11
N LEU A 33 18.18 14.85 1.95
CA LEU A 33 17.47 13.85 1.19
C LEU A 33 16.93 12.79 2.15
N VAL A 34 15.62 12.61 2.16
CA VAL A 34 14.93 11.56 2.93
C VAL A 34 14.45 10.48 1.95
N PRO A 35 15.13 9.33 1.87
CA PRO A 35 14.73 8.26 0.96
C PRO A 35 13.60 7.42 1.57
N PHE A 36 12.63 7.08 0.74
CA PHE A 36 11.53 6.17 1.06
C PHE A 36 11.57 4.94 0.16
N THR A 37 10.97 3.85 0.62
CA THR A 37 10.76 2.66 -0.21
C THR A 37 9.51 2.84 -1.06
N GLY A 38 9.63 2.73 -2.39
CA GLY A 38 8.51 2.90 -3.31
C GLY A 38 8.21 4.36 -3.63
N ASP A 39 6.94 4.73 -3.65
CA ASP A 39 6.48 6.10 -3.91
C ASP A 39 5.99 6.73 -2.61
N VAL A 40 6.64 7.80 -2.19
CA VAL A 40 6.31 8.57 -0.98
C VAL A 40 4.88 9.16 -1.02
N ASN A 41 4.32 9.39 -2.20
CA ASN A 41 2.94 9.86 -2.34
C ASN A 41 1.89 8.81 -1.95
N PHE A 42 2.31 7.58 -1.65
CA PHE A 42 1.40 6.51 -1.27
C PHE A 42 1.77 5.91 0.10
N SER A 43 0.87 6.07 1.07
CA SER A 43 0.96 5.59 2.46
C SER A 43 1.95 6.32 3.38
N GLU A 44 2.68 7.35 2.89
CA GLU A 44 3.68 8.09 3.68
C GLU A 44 3.25 9.55 3.96
N SER A 45 1.99 9.89 3.75
CA SER A 45 1.48 11.27 3.89
C SER A 45 1.73 11.85 5.28
N GLU A 46 1.61 11.05 6.35
CA GLU A 46 1.85 11.52 7.73
C GLU A 46 3.31 11.99 7.93
N VAL A 47 4.27 11.34 7.28
CA VAL A 47 5.68 11.74 7.34
C VAL A 47 5.94 12.95 6.45
N VAL A 48 5.36 13.00 5.25
CA VAL A 48 5.48 14.13 4.33
C VAL A 48 4.92 15.41 4.97
N ASP A 49 3.74 15.33 5.58
CA ASP A 49 3.12 16.47 6.26
C ASP A 49 4.02 17.01 7.38
N ARG A 50 4.66 16.13 8.17
CA ARG A 50 5.64 16.54 9.17
C ARG A 50 6.87 17.22 8.61
N LEU A 51 7.40 16.70 7.50
CA LEU A 51 8.56 17.32 6.85
C LEU A 51 8.21 18.72 6.33
N ILE A 52 6.99 18.91 5.80
CA ILE A 52 6.48 20.22 5.37
C ILE A 52 6.33 21.19 6.55
N GLU A 53 5.97 20.71 7.73
CA GLU A 53 5.88 21.54 8.94
C GLU A 53 7.25 21.94 9.49
N ILE A 54 8.27 21.14 9.29
CA ILE A 54 9.62 21.31 9.87
C ILE A 54 10.54 22.13 8.96
N TYR A 55 10.45 21.95 7.63
CA TYR A 55 11.37 22.54 6.67
C TYR A 55 10.70 23.64 5.85
N ASP A 56 11.46 24.70 5.52
CA ASP A 56 10.98 25.86 4.75
C ASP A 56 10.60 25.50 3.30
N GLU A 57 11.27 24.51 2.71
CA GLU A 57 11.04 24.05 1.34
C GLU A 57 11.15 22.54 1.27
N VAL A 58 10.13 21.87 0.73
CA VAL A 58 10.07 20.43 0.54
C VAL A 58 9.73 20.11 -0.90
N GLU A 59 10.64 19.42 -1.58
CA GLU A 59 10.41 18.86 -2.91
C GLU A 59 10.11 17.35 -2.80
N ILE A 60 9.00 16.92 -3.40
CA ILE A 60 8.62 15.51 -3.45
C ILE A 60 9.02 14.93 -4.80
N ILE A 61 9.94 13.96 -4.78
CA ILE A 61 10.35 13.23 -5.98
C ILE A 61 9.57 11.91 -6.00
N PRO A 62 8.67 11.71 -7.00
CA PRO A 62 7.85 10.49 -7.06
C PRO A 62 8.71 9.27 -7.36
N GLY A 63 8.33 8.14 -6.75
CA GLY A 63 8.90 6.83 -7.02
C GLY A 63 7.94 5.91 -7.76
N ILE A 64 8.35 4.65 -7.95
CA ILE A 64 7.49 3.61 -8.51
C ILE A 64 6.73 2.95 -7.36
N SER A 65 5.41 3.15 -7.31
CA SER A 65 4.56 2.54 -6.29
C SER A 65 4.36 1.05 -6.53
N SER A 66 4.42 0.26 -5.46
CA SER A 66 4.05 -1.17 -5.50
C SER A 66 2.62 -1.40 -5.99
N THR A 67 1.71 -0.46 -5.74
CA THR A 67 0.32 -0.54 -6.22
C THR A 67 0.22 -0.40 -7.73
N GLN A 68 1.02 0.47 -8.35
CA GLN A 68 1.10 0.60 -9.82
C GLN A 68 1.67 -0.66 -10.46
N VAL A 69 2.71 -1.24 -9.88
CA VAL A 69 3.30 -2.48 -10.38
C VAL A 69 2.32 -3.64 -10.25
N ALA A 70 1.65 -3.77 -9.09
CA ALA A 70 0.62 -4.79 -8.86
C ALA A 70 -0.54 -4.68 -9.88
N ALA A 71 -1.03 -3.46 -10.14
CA ALA A 71 -2.06 -3.22 -11.15
C ALA A 71 -1.61 -3.69 -12.54
N SER A 72 -0.39 -3.37 -12.93
CA SER A 72 0.20 -3.79 -14.21
C SER A 72 0.33 -5.32 -14.31
N ARG A 73 0.79 -6.00 -13.25
CA ARG A 73 0.90 -7.46 -13.18
C ARG A 73 -0.46 -8.13 -13.29
N ALA A 74 -1.47 -7.61 -12.59
CA ALA A 74 -2.84 -8.09 -12.62
C ALA A 74 -3.62 -7.66 -13.87
N LYS A 75 -3.04 -6.83 -14.75
CA LYS A 75 -3.67 -6.25 -15.95
C LYS A 75 -4.95 -5.47 -15.61
N VAL A 76 -4.90 -4.71 -14.54
CA VAL A 76 -6.00 -3.86 -14.06
C VAL A 76 -5.68 -2.40 -14.37
N PRO A 77 -6.51 -1.69 -15.14
CA PRO A 77 -6.37 -0.26 -15.38
C PRO A 77 -6.60 0.53 -14.10
N THR A 78 -5.68 1.42 -13.75
CA THR A 78 -5.78 2.20 -12.51
C THR A 78 -6.90 3.24 -12.55
N ASP A 79 -7.26 3.74 -13.73
CA ASP A 79 -8.38 4.67 -13.95
C ASP A 79 -9.77 4.03 -13.78
N LYS A 80 -9.85 2.69 -13.78
CA LYS A 80 -11.07 1.90 -13.56
C LYS A 80 -10.99 1.09 -12.25
N SER A 81 -10.15 1.50 -11.34
CA SER A 81 -9.93 0.82 -10.07
C SER A 81 -9.94 1.78 -8.89
N LYS A 82 -10.11 1.24 -7.71
CA LYS A 82 -9.96 1.95 -6.45
C LYS A 82 -8.68 1.49 -5.76
N VAL A 83 -7.83 2.44 -5.39
CA VAL A 83 -6.64 2.16 -4.56
C VAL A 83 -6.99 2.45 -3.11
N ILE A 84 -6.77 1.47 -2.23
CA ILE A 84 -7.10 1.57 -0.80
C ILE A 84 -5.88 1.12 0.00
N THR A 85 -5.45 1.95 0.97
CA THR A 85 -4.49 1.51 1.98
C THR A 85 -5.19 1.26 3.31
N MET A 86 -4.93 0.09 3.90
CA MET A 86 -5.24 -0.24 5.29
C MET A 86 -4.03 0.01 6.20
N HIS A 87 -2.88 0.34 5.62
CA HIS A 87 -1.62 0.57 6.32
C HIS A 87 -1.59 1.99 6.93
N ILE A 88 -2.51 2.23 7.86
CA ILE A 88 -2.67 3.50 8.58
C ILE A 88 -2.71 3.24 10.09
N SER A 89 -2.30 4.23 10.90
CA SER A 89 -2.22 4.12 12.36
C SER A 89 -3.61 4.18 13.03
N THR A 90 -4.56 4.85 12.40
CA THR A 90 -5.93 5.08 12.91
C THR A 90 -6.87 3.91 12.64
N SER A 91 -8.17 4.07 12.92
CA SER A 91 -9.19 3.06 12.61
C SER A 91 -9.31 2.82 11.09
N ILE A 92 -9.49 1.56 10.71
CA ILE A 92 -9.71 1.14 9.31
C ILE A 92 -11.18 0.86 8.97
N GLU A 93 -12.12 1.18 9.86
CA GLU A 93 -13.54 0.87 9.61
C GLU A 93 -14.09 1.60 8.38
N GLU A 94 -13.72 2.86 8.19
CA GLU A 94 -14.08 3.61 6.97
C GLU A 94 -13.47 2.98 5.72
N LYS A 95 -12.22 2.50 5.81
CA LYS A 95 -11.53 1.81 4.71
C LYS A 95 -12.16 0.46 4.37
N LYS A 96 -12.68 -0.25 5.36
CA LYS A 96 -13.45 -1.49 5.14
C LYS A 96 -14.76 -1.20 4.39
N LEU A 97 -15.47 -0.11 4.75
CA LEU A 97 -16.67 0.31 4.03
C LEU A 97 -16.34 0.78 2.61
N GLU A 98 -15.23 1.49 2.43
CA GLU A 98 -14.74 1.91 1.12
C GLU A 98 -14.43 0.70 0.23
N LEU A 99 -13.81 -0.35 0.79
CA LEU A 99 -13.57 -1.62 0.10
C LEU A 99 -14.88 -2.27 -0.35
N GLN A 100 -15.85 -2.44 0.55
CA GLN A 100 -17.15 -3.02 0.21
C GLN A 100 -17.83 -2.23 -0.90
N LYS A 101 -17.89 -0.89 -0.75
CA LYS A 101 -18.53 -0.04 -1.74
C LYS A 101 -17.88 -0.18 -3.12
N ALA A 102 -16.56 -0.13 -3.20
CA ALA A 102 -15.85 -0.27 -4.46
C ALA A 102 -16.14 -1.62 -5.13
N LEU A 103 -16.19 -2.71 -4.35
CA LEU A 103 -16.50 -4.05 -4.86
C LEU A 103 -17.98 -4.16 -5.33
N ILE A 104 -18.92 -3.55 -4.61
CA ILE A 104 -20.33 -3.51 -5.01
C ILE A 104 -20.53 -2.68 -6.30
N ASP A 105 -19.79 -1.58 -6.43
CA ASP A 105 -19.81 -0.72 -7.61
C ASP A 105 -19.13 -1.38 -8.85
N GLY A 106 -18.58 -2.59 -8.70
CA GLY A 106 -17.92 -3.35 -9.77
C GLY A 106 -16.53 -2.85 -10.13
N LEU A 107 -15.91 -2.03 -9.27
CA LEU A 107 -14.55 -1.56 -9.48
C LEU A 107 -13.54 -2.65 -9.10
N SER A 108 -12.46 -2.74 -9.86
CA SER A 108 -11.28 -3.45 -9.38
C SER A 108 -10.67 -2.70 -8.20
N VAL A 109 -10.10 -3.42 -7.23
CA VAL A 109 -9.52 -2.80 -6.04
C VAL A 109 -8.05 -3.22 -5.89
N ILE A 110 -7.19 -2.23 -5.74
CA ILE A 110 -5.78 -2.42 -5.39
C ILE A 110 -5.66 -2.06 -3.91
N LEU A 111 -5.35 -3.05 -3.09
CA LEU A 111 -5.39 -2.95 -1.64
C LEU A 111 -4.04 -3.23 -1.00
N VAL A 112 -3.58 -2.32 -0.13
CA VAL A 112 -2.45 -2.56 0.76
C VAL A 112 -2.99 -2.97 2.13
N PRO A 113 -2.76 -4.23 2.58
CA PRO A 113 -3.24 -4.74 3.85
C PRO A 113 -2.56 -4.10 5.07
N ARG A 114 -3.00 -4.48 6.28
CA ARG A 114 -2.51 -3.94 7.55
C ARG A 114 -1.76 -5.01 8.35
N PRO A 115 -0.42 -5.03 8.36
CA PRO A 115 0.38 -6.09 8.93
C PRO A 115 0.79 -5.80 10.39
N TRP A 116 -0.12 -5.78 11.34
CA TRP A 116 0.23 -5.59 12.77
C TRP A 116 -0.15 -6.78 13.64
N PRO A 117 0.56 -7.92 13.50
CA PRO A 117 0.21 -9.17 14.18
C PRO A 117 0.30 -9.09 15.70
N LYS A 118 1.13 -8.17 16.25
CA LYS A 118 1.24 -7.96 17.71
C LYS A 118 0.07 -7.19 18.31
N VAL A 119 -0.81 -6.63 17.48
CA VAL A 119 -1.99 -5.86 17.87
C VAL A 119 -3.18 -6.45 17.09
N PRO A 120 -3.79 -7.55 17.57
CA PRO A 120 -4.78 -8.32 16.80
C PRO A 120 -5.93 -7.48 16.25
N GLU A 121 -6.41 -6.50 17.01
CA GLU A 121 -7.48 -5.57 16.59
C GLU A 121 -7.05 -4.64 15.45
N LYS A 122 -5.75 -4.54 15.23
CA LYS A 122 -5.16 -3.77 14.12
C LYS A 122 -4.64 -4.63 12.98
N HIS A 123 -4.64 -5.96 13.13
CA HIS A 123 -4.21 -6.88 12.09
C HIS A 123 -5.34 -7.12 11.10
N PHE A 124 -5.11 -6.85 9.83
CA PHE A 124 -6.10 -7.04 8.77
C PHE A 124 -5.40 -7.38 7.45
N MET A 125 -4.94 -8.62 7.38
CA MET A 125 -4.24 -9.19 6.24
C MET A 125 -5.21 -10.01 5.37
N GLN A 126 -4.69 -10.69 4.38
CA GLN A 126 -5.46 -11.38 3.34
C GLN A 126 -6.50 -12.36 3.89
N SER A 127 -6.12 -13.13 4.91
CA SER A 127 -7.04 -14.10 5.54
C SER A 127 -8.20 -13.41 6.27
N GLU A 128 -7.91 -12.32 7.00
CA GLU A 128 -8.93 -11.52 7.71
C GLU A 128 -9.83 -10.78 6.72
N ILE A 129 -9.26 -10.28 5.61
CA ILE A 129 -10.01 -9.63 4.54
C ILE A 129 -10.98 -10.62 3.88
N ALA A 130 -10.52 -11.83 3.60
CA ALA A 130 -11.37 -12.89 3.03
C ALA A 130 -12.55 -13.23 3.96
N LYS A 131 -12.28 -13.44 5.24
CA LYS A 131 -13.32 -13.70 6.26
C LYS A 131 -14.30 -12.52 6.37
N TYR A 132 -13.78 -11.31 6.39
CA TYR A 132 -14.59 -10.09 6.47
C TYR A 132 -15.55 -9.97 5.27
N LEU A 133 -15.06 -10.15 4.05
CA LEU A 133 -15.90 -10.10 2.85
C LEU A 133 -16.97 -11.19 2.85
N LYS A 134 -16.62 -12.42 3.24
CA LYS A 134 -17.56 -13.53 3.36
C LYS A 134 -18.66 -13.24 4.39
N GLN A 135 -18.29 -12.70 5.58
CA GLN A 135 -19.23 -12.32 6.64
C GLN A 135 -20.18 -11.18 6.20
N ASN A 136 -19.77 -10.36 5.26
CA ASN A 136 -20.58 -9.28 4.70
C ASN A 136 -21.32 -9.66 3.40
N GLY A 137 -21.44 -10.96 3.11
CA GLY A 137 -22.31 -11.49 2.07
C GLY A 137 -21.70 -11.52 0.66
N PHE A 138 -20.39 -11.30 0.51
CA PHE A 138 -19.73 -11.44 -0.78
C PHE A 138 -19.53 -12.92 -1.14
N ASP A 139 -19.73 -13.28 -2.41
CA ASP A 139 -19.44 -14.62 -2.93
C ASP A 139 -17.92 -14.78 -3.18
N THR A 140 -17.18 -14.98 -2.07
CA THR A 140 -15.73 -15.06 -2.09
C THR A 140 -15.19 -16.22 -2.93
N SER A 141 -16.01 -17.22 -3.25
CA SER A 141 -15.64 -18.36 -4.09
C SER A 141 -15.50 -17.98 -5.58
N LYS A 142 -16.15 -16.89 -6.01
CA LYS A 142 -16.10 -16.40 -7.39
C LYS A 142 -15.23 -15.15 -7.57
N MET A 143 -14.88 -14.47 -6.47
CA MET A 143 -14.09 -13.24 -6.53
C MET A 143 -12.63 -13.57 -6.83
N LYS A 144 -12.14 -13.15 -7.99
CA LYS A 144 -10.73 -13.30 -8.38
C LYS A 144 -9.84 -12.32 -7.63
N VAL A 145 -8.71 -12.81 -7.18
CA VAL A 145 -7.70 -12.01 -6.47
C VAL A 145 -6.30 -12.42 -6.85
N HIS A 146 -5.42 -11.43 -6.95
CA HIS A 146 -3.97 -11.60 -7.00
C HIS A 146 -3.37 -11.05 -5.72
N VAL A 147 -2.34 -11.71 -5.20
CA VAL A 147 -1.51 -11.19 -4.11
C VAL A 147 -0.07 -11.22 -4.57
N TYR A 148 0.62 -10.11 -4.41
CA TYR A 148 2.04 -9.97 -4.73
C TYR A 148 2.80 -9.62 -3.47
N GLU A 149 3.89 -10.33 -3.20
CA GLU A 149 4.79 -10.10 -2.07
C GLU A 149 6.14 -9.64 -2.56
N SER A 150 6.77 -8.72 -1.83
CA SER A 150 8.10 -8.20 -2.13
C SER A 150 8.28 -7.82 -3.60
N ILE A 151 7.24 -7.21 -4.17
CA ILE A 151 7.14 -6.93 -5.61
C ILE A 151 8.35 -6.12 -6.09
N THR A 152 8.88 -6.46 -7.26
CA THR A 152 10.09 -5.90 -7.88
C THR A 152 11.42 -6.25 -7.21
N THR A 153 11.42 -7.10 -6.21
CA THR A 153 12.66 -7.62 -5.60
C THR A 153 12.99 -9.03 -6.10
N GLU A 154 14.19 -9.52 -5.77
CA GLU A 154 14.59 -10.90 -6.08
C GLU A 154 13.74 -11.95 -5.35
N ASN A 155 13.08 -11.54 -4.27
CA ASN A 155 12.21 -12.41 -3.46
C ASN A 155 10.73 -12.26 -3.82
N GLU A 156 10.41 -11.69 -4.99
CA GLU A 156 9.03 -11.52 -5.44
C GLU A 156 8.32 -12.88 -5.55
N THR A 157 7.18 -13.00 -4.87
CA THR A 157 6.26 -14.12 -5.00
C THR A 157 4.87 -13.62 -5.35
N SER A 158 4.04 -14.50 -5.92
CA SER A 158 2.67 -14.16 -6.26
C SER A 158 1.71 -15.32 -6.03
N PHE A 159 0.50 -14.98 -5.70
CA PHE A 159 -0.66 -15.86 -5.62
C PHE A 159 -1.76 -15.35 -6.55
N GLU A 160 -2.37 -16.26 -7.30
CA GLU A 160 -3.58 -16.01 -8.08
C GLU A 160 -4.61 -17.06 -7.73
N GLY A 161 -5.85 -16.62 -7.48
CA GLY A 161 -6.93 -17.51 -7.09
C GLY A 161 -8.22 -16.76 -6.75
N THR A 162 -9.03 -17.36 -5.88
CA THR A 162 -10.24 -16.72 -5.34
C THR A 162 -10.00 -16.20 -3.94
N VAL A 163 -10.82 -15.24 -3.53
CA VAL A 163 -10.76 -14.67 -2.17
C VAL A 163 -10.95 -15.74 -1.09
N GLU A 164 -11.84 -16.71 -1.31
CA GLU A 164 -12.02 -17.82 -0.38
C GLU A 164 -10.73 -18.62 -0.14
N GLN A 165 -9.90 -18.79 -1.16
CA GLN A 165 -8.64 -19.50 -1.06
C GLN A 165 -7.55 -18.78 -0.24
N LEU A 166 -7.80 -17.52 0.16
CA LEU A 166 -6.92 -16.78 1.06
C LEU A 166 -7.14 -17.12 2.54
N GLU A 167 -8.28 -17.72 2.89
CA GLU A 167 -8.57 -18.09 4.27
C GLU A 167 -7.50 -19.06 4.81
N GLY A 168 -6.84 -18.65 5.91
CA GLY A 168 -5.77 -19.43 6.54
C GLY A 168 -4.42 -19.39 5.84
N LYS A 169 -4.26 -18.62 4.76
CA LYS A 169 -2.95 -18.35 4.15
C LYS A 169 -2.27 -17.18 4.85
N GLU A 170 -0.97 -17.29 4.97
CA GLU A 170 -0.10 -16.23 5.49
C GLU A 170 0.69 -15.61 4.34
N PHE A 171 0.83 -14.30 4.38
CA PHE A 171 1.60 -13.49 3.43
C PHE A 171 2.49 -12.52 4.20
N SER A 172 3.55 -12.07 3.56
CA SER A 172 4.47 -11.11 4.17
C SER A 172 3.85 -9.72 4.34
N ASP A 173 4.44 -8.93 5.22
CA ASP A 173 4.06 -7.53 5.47
C ASP A 173 4.18 -6.67 4.21
N LEU A 174 5.10 -7.02 3.31
CA LEU A 174 5.33 -6.33 2.05
C LEU A 174 4.48 -6.93 0.94
N SER A 175 3.16 -6.89 1.09
CA SER A 175 2.22 -7.47 0.13
C SER A 175 1.19 -6.46 -0.38
N VAL A 176 0.75 -6.65 -1.62
CA VAL A 176 -0.32 -5.90 -2.27
C VAL A 176 -1.33 -6.89 -2.83
N MET A 177 -2.61 -6.64 -2.59
CA MET A 177 -3.72 -7.41 -3.16
C MET A 177 -4.37 -6.67 -4.32
N VAL A 178 -4.82 -7.42 -5.33
CA VAL A 178 -5.61 -6.86 -6.43
C VAL A 178 -6.86 -7.71 -6.62
N PHE A 179 -8.02 -7.14 -6.33
CA PHE A 179 -9.32 -7.72 -6.70
C PHE A 179 -9.61 -7.34 -8.15
N ASN A 180 -9.52 -8.31 -9.05
CA ASN A 180 -9.76 -8.06 -10.46
C ASN A 180 -11.22 -8.33 -10.81
N GLN A 181 -12.00 -7.26 -10.96
CA GLN A 181 -13.41 -7.30 -11.40
C GLN A 181 -13.60 -6.90 -12.87
N ALA A 182 -12.53 -6.44 -13.50
CA ALA A 182 -12.58 -6.09 -14.91
C ALA A 182 -12.78 -7.34 -15.76
N THR A 183 -13.94 -7.47 -16.38
CA THR A 183 -14.19 -8.46 -17.43
C THR A 183 -13.79 -7.88 -18.78
N LEU A 184 -13.30 -8.71 -19.70
CA LEU A 184 -12.98 -8.28 -21.08
C LEU A 184 -14.19 -7.61 -21.75
N GLU A 185 -15.41 -8.00 -21.40
CA GLU A 185 -16.66 -7.41 -21.91
C GLU A 185 -16.81 -5.93 -21.51
N SER A 186 -16.29 -5.50 -20.37
CA SER A 186 -16.34 -4.11 -19.95
C SER A 186 -15.45 -3.16 -20.77
N TYR A 187 -14.56 -3.70 -21.58
CA TYR A 187 -13.63 -2.91 -22.43
C TYR A 187 -14.04 -2.89 -23.91
N ILE A 188 -14.98 -3.76 -24.34
CA ILE A 188 -15.32 -3.96 -25.75
C ILE A 188 -16.60 -3.23 -26.16
N ASN A 189 -17.47 -2.86 -25.22
CA ASN A 189 -18.71 -2.11 -25.52
C ASN A 189 -18.40 -0.61 -25.67
N PHE A 190 -17.74 -0.26 -26.77
CA PHE A 190 -17.80 1.07 -27.34
C PHE A 190 -18.83 1.06 -28.47
N GLU A 191 -20.09 1.27 -28.14
CA GLU A 191 -21.10 1.77 -29.08
C GLU A 191 -21.35 3.25 -28.81
#